data_b8cb516fabd2db99dd322337338414cc
#
_entry.id   b8cb516fabd2db99dd322337338414cc
#
_cell.length_a   1.000
_cell.length_b   1.000
_cell.length_c   1.000
_cell.angle_alpha   90.00
_cell.angle_beta   90.00
_cell.angle_gamma   90.00
#
_symmetry.space_group_name_H-M   'P 1'
#
loop_
_entity.id
_entity.type
_entity.pdbx_description
1 polymer ?
#
loop_
_entity_poly.entity_id
_entity_poly.type
_entity_poly.pdbx_seq_one_letter_code
_entity_poly.pdbx_strand_id
1 'polypeptide(L)'
;MRVIIEKDYEKLSKWAADHVVETINRFQPTAERPFVLGLPTGSSPQGMYANLVKAVKEGKVSFKHVITFNMDEYVGLPESHPESYHSFMAANLFNHIDCPKENIHLLNGNAENLEEECRHYEQMIEEAGGIDLFIGGIGPDGHIAFNEPFSSLTSSTRVKTLTTDTKIANSRFFDNDPEKVPSLALTVGVGTVMAAREVMILCNGHNKARALQAAIEGPVTQAWTISALQQHQHGIIVCDEIACDELKVGTYRYFKDIEKDNI
;
A
#
# COMPACT_ATOMS: atom_id res chain seq x y z
N MET A 1 -7.75 -0.36 15.75
CA MET A 1 -7.35 0.46 14.59
C MET A 1 -7.00 1.86 15.08
N ARG A 2 -5.88 2.42 14.63
CA ARG A 2 -5.46 3.81 14.85
C ARG A 2 -5.83 4.65 13.63
N VAL A 3 -6.15 5.93 13.82
CA VAL A 3 -6.36 6.87 12.72
C VAL A 3 -5.58 8.15 13.03
N ILE A 4 -4.52 8.37 12.26
CA ILE A 4 -3.63 9.52 12.35
C ILE A 4 -4.14 10.56 11.34
N ILE A 5 -4.61 11.69 11.83
CA ILE A 5 -5.14 12.77 10.99
C ILE A 5 -4.12 13.90 10.96
N GLU A 6 -3.41 14.01 9.86
CA GLU A 6 -2.41 15.04 9.62
C GLU A 6 -3.01 16.23 8.87
N LYS A 7 -2.39 17.39 9.04
CA LYS A 7 -2.88 18.64 8.47
C LYS A 7 -2.98 18.60 6.94
N ASP A 8 -2.01 17.97 6.30
CA ASP A 8 -1.84 17.96 4.85
C ASP A 8 -1.04 16.75 4.38
N TYR A 9 -0.93 16.57 3.06
CA TYR A 9 -0.20 15.48 2.44
C TYR A 9 1.29 15.44 2.81
N GLU A 10 1.93 16.59 3.03
CA GLU A 10 3.35 16.64 3.40
C GLU A 10 3.56 16.04 4.79
N LYS A 11 2.70 16.42 5.74
CA LYS A 11 2.74 15.90 7.12
C LYS A 11 2.38 14.42 7.18
N LEU A 12 1.33 14.00 6.46
CA LEU A 12 0.96 12.60 6.30
C LEU A 12 2.15 11.77 5.79
N SER A 13 2.78 12.24 4.70
CA SER A 13 3.92 11.56 4.08
C SER A 13 5.12 11.46 5.01
N LYS A 14 5.38 12.51 5.78
CA LYS A 14 6.45 12.52 6.77
C LYS A 14 6.15 11.55 7.92
N TRP A 15 4.96 11.61 8.49
CA TRP A 15 4.55 10.71 9.58
C TRP A 15 4.68 9.25 9.15
N ALA A 16 4.18 8.91 7.97
CA ALA A 16 4.25 7.56 7.43
C ALA A 16 5.70 7.08 7.25
N ALA A 17 6.58 7.93 6.73
CA ALA A 17 8.00 7.60 6.58
C ALA A 17 8.69 7.44 7.93
N ASP A 18 8.44 8.32 8.88
CA ASP A 18 9.00 8.24 10.24
C ASP A 18 8.58 6.93 10.92
N HIS A 19 7.30 6.53 10.78
CA HIS A 19 6.80 5.27 11.31
C HIS A 19 7.51 4.04 10.71
N VAL A 20 7.76 4.03 9.39
CA VAL A 20 8.56 2.97 8.74
C VAL A 20 9.97 2.93 9.30
N VAL A 21 10.64 4.09 9.38
CA VAL A 21 12.00 4.21 9.91
C VAL A 21 12.09 3.69 11.35
N GLU A 22 11.17 4.12 12.21
CA GLU A 22 11.12 3.70 13.62
C GLU A 22 10.85 2.19 13.75
N THR A 23 9.95 1.65 12.92
CA THR A 23 9.59 0.23 12.96
C THR A 23 10.76 -0.65 12.52
N ILE A 24 11.45 -0.31 11.41
CA ILE A 24 12.66 -1.01 10.98
C ILE A 24 13.75 -0.94 12.05
N ASN A 25 14.01 0.26 12.59
CA ASN A 25 15.06 0.46 13.60
C ASN A 25 14.75 -0.27 14.91
N ARG A 26 13.49 -0.30 15.35
CA ARG A 26 13.04 -1.06 16.52
C ARG A 26 13.16 -2.57 16.32
N PHE A 27 12.89 -3.06 15.12
CA PHE A 27 13.01 -4.47 14.76
C PHE A 27 14.48 -4.94 14.75
N GLN A 28 15.43 -4.05 14.39
CA GLN A 28 16.86 -4.35 14.26
C GLN A 28 17.13 -5.53 13.32
N PRO A 29 16.80 -5.39 12.01
CA PRO A 29 16.92 -6.48 11.06
C PRO A 29 18.37 -6.93 10.86
N THR A 30 18.57 -8.24 10.69
CA THR A 30 19.84 -8.89 10.34
C THR A 30 19.67 -9.76 9.10
N ALA A 31 20.76 -10.32 8.57
CA ALA A 31 20.69 -11.24 7.45
C ALA A 31 19.85 -12.51 7.76
N GLU A 32 19.90 -12.98 9.02
CA GLU A 32 19.18 -14.17 9.49
C GLU A 32 17.74 -13.86 9.90
N ARG A 33 17.44 -12.59 10.15
CA ARG A 33 16.12 -12.09 10.56
C ARG A 33 15.83 -10.78 9.82
N PRO A 34 15.53 -10.83 8.53
CA PRO A 34 15.19 -9.64 7.75
C PRO A 34 13.86 -9.04 8.21
N PHE A 35 13.68 -7.74 7.97
CA PHE A 35 12.38 -7.07 8.09
C PHE A 35 11.63 -7.17 6.76
N VAL A 36 10.39 -7.63 6.78
CA VAL A 36 9.59 -7.84 5.56
C VAL A 36 8.57 -6.72 5.40
N LEU A 37 8.68 -5.95 4.31
CA LEU A 37 7.93 -4.74 4.06
C LEU A 37 7.05 -4.86 2.80
N GLY A 38 5.74 -4.73 2.95
CA GLY A 38 4.78 -4.61 1.85
C GLY A 38 4.68 -3.16 1.36
N LEU A 39 4.69 -2.94 0.05
CA LEU A 39 4.77 -1.61 -0.56
C LEU A 39 3.73 -1.39 -1.66
N PRO A 40 3.03 -0.24 -1.67
CA PRO A 40 2.10 0.16 -2.71
C PRO A 40 2.79 0.99 -3.80
N THR A 41 2.09 1.17 -4.92
CA THR A 41 2.40 2.19 -5.93
C THR A 41 1.36 3.31 -5.93
N GLY A 42 1.45 4.22 -6.90
CA GLY A 42 0.52 5.32 -7.06
C GLY A 42 0.95 6.62 -6.39
N SER A 43 0.08 7.63 -6.41
CA SER A 43 0.44 8.98 -5.95
C SER A 43 0.51 9.15 -4.43
N SER A 44 -0.26 8.38 -3.66
CA SER A 44 -0.30 8.53 -2.19
C SER A 44 1.03 8.23 -1.51
N PRO A 45 1.80 7.18 -1.87
CA PRO A 45 3.06 6.86 -1.19
C PRO A 45 4.27 7.67 -1.67
N GLN A 46 4.19 8.46 -2.75
CA GLN A 46 5.35 9.16 -3.31
C GLN A 46 6.05 10.07 -2.30
N GLY A 47 5.30 10.85 -1.53
CA GLY A 47 5.86 11.72 -0.50
C GLY A 47 6.53 10.93 0.63
N MET A 48 5.95 9.78 1.01
CA MET A 48 6.58 8.85 1.97
C MET A 48 7.90 8.30 1.41
N TYR A 49 7.93 7.85 0.15
CA TYR A 49 9.15 7.35 -0.49
C TYR A 49 10.26 8.42 -0.55
N ALA A 50 9.90 9.66 -0.90
CA ALA A 50 10.87 10.77 -0.88
C ALA A 50 11.48 11.00 0.51
N ASN A 51 10.67 10.89 1.58
CA ASN A 51 11.16 11.00 2.96
C ASN A 51 12.01 9.78 3.37
N LEU A 52 11.66 8.55 2.94
CA LEU A 52 12.48 7.35 3.19
C LEU A 52 13.84 7.44 2.50
N VAL A 53 13.88 7.85 1.23
CA VAL A 53 15.14 8.11 0.50
C VAL A 53 16.00 9.12 1.24
N LYS A 54 15.39 10.20 1.75
CA LYS A 54 16.10 11.19 2.56
C LYS A 54 16.65 10.57 3.85
N ALA A 55 15.85 9.77 4.56
CA ALA A 55 16.26 9.11 5.79
C ALA A 55 17.44 8.15 5.58
N VAL A 56 17.46 7.39 4.47
CA VAL A 56 18.60 6.53 4.09
C VAL A 56 19.85 7.38 3.83
N LYS A 57 19.74 8.46 3.03
CA LYS A 57 20.86 9.36 2.76
C LYS A 57 21.44 10.03 4.01
N GLU A 58 20.59 10.29 5.00
CA GLU A 58 20.97 10.84 6.31
C GLU A 58 21.49 9.77 7.29
N GLY A 59 21.52 8.51 6.90
CA GLY A 59 21.95 7.39 7.74
C GLY A 59 21.01 7.07 8.92
N LYS A 60 19.73 7.49 8.83
CA LYS A 60 18.74 7.25 9.88
C LYS A 60 18.14 5.84 9.82
N VAL A 61 18.17 5.19 8.66
CA VAL A 61 17.69 3.84 8.41
C VAL A 61 18.50 3.20 7.31
N SER A 62 18.61 1.86 7.32
CA SER A 62 19.20 1.05 6.25
C SER A 62 18.21 -0.02 5.82
N PHE A 63 18.10 -0.24 4.52
CA PHE A 63 17.29 -1.30 3.92
C PHE A 63 18.12 -2.54 3.57
N LYS A 64 19.38 -2.60 3.98
CA LYS A 64 20.29 -3.72 3.68
C LYS A 64 19.75 -5.09 4.07
N HIS A 65 18.97 -5.16 5.15
CA HIS A 65 18.35 -6.37 5.65
C HIS A 65 16.81 -6.27 5.64
N VAL A 66 16.28 -5.56 4.64
CA VAL A 66 14.83 -5.48 4.37
C VAL A 66 14.53 -6.30 3.13
N ILE A 67 13.47 -7.09 3.19
CA ILE A 67 12.86 -7.75 2.02
C ILE A 67 11.58 -6.99 1.68
N THR A 68 11.33 -6.72 0.41
CA THR A 68 10.15 -5.96 -0.01
C THR A 68 9.24 -6.77 -0.92
N PHE A 69 7.92 -6.61 -0.76
CA PHE A 69 6.89 -7.18 -1.60
C PHE A 69 5.93 -6.08 -2.07
N ASN A 70 5.81 -5.87 -3.38
CA ASN A 70 4.82 -4.94 -3.92
C ASN A 70 3.42 -5.54 -3.98
N MET A 71 2.38 -4.69 -3.88
CA MET A 71 1.00 -5.14 -3.82
C MET A 71 0.47 -5.71 -5.12
N ASP A 72 0.93 -5.20 -6.25
CA ASP A 72 0.30 -5.44 -7.54
C ASP A 72 1.23 -5.09 -8.71
N GLU A 73 0.84 -5.52 -9.91
CA GLU A 73 1.44 -5.14 -11.20
C GLU A 73 0.42 -5.35 -12.32
N TYR A 74 0.50 -4.54 -13.35
CA TYR A 74 -0.29 -4.70 -14.58
C TYR A 74 0.14 -5.93 -15.38
N VAL A 75 -0.84 -6.64 -15.94
CA VAL A 75 -0.57 -7.75 -16.87
C VAL A 75 -0.33 -7.19 -18.27
N GLY A 76 0.74 -7.68 -18.91
CA GLY A 76 1.06 -7.36 -20.31
C GLY A 76 1.85 -6.07 -20.53
N LEU A 77 2.18 -5.32 -19.47
CA LEU A 77 3.14 -4.22 -19.58
C LEU A 77 4.58 -4.74 -19.43
N PRO A 78 5.50 -4.39 -20.34
CA PRO A 78 6.92 -4.65 -20.10
C PRO A 78 7.41 -3.97 -18.82
N GLU A 79 8.30 -4.59 -18.06
CA GLU A 79 8.89 -3.99 -16.84
C GLU A 79 9.52 -2.62 -17.09
N SER A 80 10.08 -2.41 -18.30
CA SER A 80 10.67 -1.14 -18.73
C SER A 80 9.66 -0.07 -19.15
N HIS A 81 8.37 -0.42 -19.21
CA HIS A 81 7.33 0.57 -19.52
C HIS A 81 7.25 1.62 -18.40
N PRO A 82 7.18 2.93 -18.72
CA PRO A 82 7.18 3.98 -17.69
C PRO A 82 6.10 3.80 -16.61
N GLU A 83 4.95 3.25 -17.00
CA GLU A 83 3.80 3.05 -16.10
C GLU A 83 3.74 1.64 -15.49
N SER A 84 4.74 0.78 -15.71
CA SER A 84 4.88 -0.46 -14.94
C SER A 84 5.22 -0.14 -13.49
N TYR A 85 4.76 -0.97 -12.57
CA TYR A 85 5.10 -0.75 -11.16
C TYR A 85 6.56 -1.07 -10.86
N HIS A 86 7.21 -1.91 -11.66
CA HIS A 86 8.67 -2.06 -11.64
C HIS A 86 9.38 -0.73 -11.90
N SER A 87 9.04 -0.03 -12.98
CA SER A 87 9.61 1.29 -13.31
C SER A 87 9.27 2.35 -12.27
N PHE A 88 8.02 2.36 -11.78
CA PHE A 88 7.59 3.28 -10.73
C PHE A 88 8.42 3.11 -9.45
N MET A 89 8.57 1.87 -8.97
CA MET A 89 9.30 1.60 -7.74
C MET A 89 10.80 1.85 -7.88
N ALA A 90 11.38 1.50 -9.03
CA ALA A 90 12.77 1.82 -9.32
C ALA A 90 13.02 3.34 -9.25
N ALA A 91 12.16 4.13 -9.91
CA ALA A 91 12.30 5.59 -9.98
C ALA A 91 12.06 6.29 -8.64
N ASN A 92 11.08 5.84 -7.85
CA ASN A 92 10.67 6.54 -6.63
C ASN A 92 11.35 6.04 -5.36
N LEU A 93 11.89 4.81 -5.33
CA LEU A 93 12.47 4.23 -4.11
C LEU A 93 13.74 3.42 -4.38
N PHE A 94 13.67 2.30 -5.11
CA PHE A 94 14.71 1.28 -5.09
C PHE A 94 16.07 1.73 -5.65
N ASN A 95 16.10 2.63 -6.64
CA ASN A 95 17.35 3.19 -7.14
C ASN A 95 18.04 4.16 -6.17
N HIS A 96 17.42 4.49 -5.06
CA HIS A 96 17.86 5.56 -4.15
C HIS A 96 18.13 5.08 -2.72
N ILE A 97 17.90 3.79 -2.44
CA ILE A 97 18.11 3.16 -1.13
C ILE A 97 19.08 1.98 -1.23
N ASP A 98 19.53 1.49 -0.08
CA ASP A 98 20.51 0.40 0.02
C ASP A 98 19.89 -1.01 0.10
N CYS A 99 18.65 -1.18 -0.42
CA CYS A 99 18.00 -2.50 -0.49
C CYS A 99 18.68 -3.37 -1.55
N PRO A 100 19.15 -4.58 -1.22
CA PRO A 100 19.70 -5.52 -2.20
C PRO A 100 18.65 -5.92 -3.25
N LYS A 101 19.06 -6.04 -4.51
CA LYS A 101 18.12 -6.39 -5.60
C LYS A 101 17.41 -7.72 -5.40
N GLU A 102 18.12 -8.70 -4.85
CA GLU A 102 17.60 -10.03 -4.52
C GLU A 102 16.51 -10.01 -3.44
N ASN A 103 16.40 -8.92 -2.69
CA ASN A 103 15.39 -8.72 -1.67
C ASN A 103 14.16 -7.91 -2.16
N ILE A 104 14.16 -7.52 -3.43
CA ILE A 104 13.08 -6.71 -4.01
C ILE A 104 12.18 -7.62 -4.85
N HIS A 105 10.95 -7.82 -4.40
CA HIS A 105 9.98 -8.68 -5.07
C HIS A 105 8.80 -7.87 -5.60
N LEU A 106 8.60 -7.97 -6.92
CA LEU A 106 7.43 -7.47 -7.62
C LEU A 106 6.80 -8.61 -8.41
N LEU A 107 5.49 -8.57 -8.59
CA LEU A 107 4.76 -9.53 -9.41
C LEU A 107 5.16 -9.40 -10.88
N ASN A 108 5.36 -10.53 -11.56
CA ASN A 108 5.66 -10.56 -12.99
C ASN A 108 4.38 -10.62 -13.83
N GLY A 109 3.87 -9.48 -14.27
CA GLY A 109 2.68 -9.40 -15.13
C GLY A 109 2.87 -9.98 -16.53
N ASN A 110 4.09 -10.44 -16.90
CA ASN A 110 4.42 -11.07 -18.16
C ASN A 110 4.82 -12.56 -18.01
N ALA A 111 4.52 -13.18 -16.86
CA ALA A 111 4.75 -14.61 -16.64
C ALA A 111 3.93 -15.46 -17.62
N GLU A 112 4.50 -16.58 -18.10
CA GLU A 112 3.81 -17.51 -19.00
C GLU A 112 2.55 -18.09 -18.33
N ASN A 113 2.60 -18.31 -17.01
CA ASN A 113 1.48 -18.79 -16.20
C ASN A 113 1.26 -17.81 -15.03
N LEU A 114 0.28 -16.92 -15.18
CA LEU A 114 -0.04 -15.89 -14.18
C LEU A 114 -0.56 -16.49 -12.86
N GLU A 115 -1.24 -17.63 -12.90
CA GLU A 115 -1.74 -18.28 -11.68
C GLU A 115 -0.58 -18.92 -10.89
N GLU A 116 0.40 -19.48 -11.59
CA GLU A 116 1.63 -20.01 -10.97
C GLU A 116 2.43 -18.88 -10.34
N GLU A 117 2.59 -17.76 -11.06
CA GLU A 117 3.24 -16.55 -10.53
C GLU A 117 2.58 -16.09 -9.22
N CYS A 118 1.25 -16.03 -9.17
CA CYS A 118 0.52 -15.66 -7.97
C CYS A 118 0.75 -16.63 -6.80
N ARG A 119 0.77 -17.95 -7.07
CA ARG A 119 1.05 -18.96 -6.03
C ARG A 119 2.49 -18.87 -5.53
N HIS A 120 3.43 -18.69 -6.44
CA HIS A 120 4.84 -18.52 -6.10
C HIS A 120 5.07 -17.27 -5.25
N TYR A 121 4.38 -16.18 -5.58
CA TYR A 121 4.47 -14.93 -4.81
C TYR A 121 3.99 -15.09 -3.35
N GLU A 122 2.87 -15.78 -3.14
CA GLU A 122 2.40 -16.14 -1.77
C GLU A 122 3.40 -17.02 -1.04
N GLN A 123 3.99 -18.01 -1.75
CA GLN A 123 5.01 -18.87 -1.17
C GLN A 123 6.25 -18.09 -0.75
N MET A 124 6.73 -17.14 -1.57
CA MET A 124 7.87 -16.28 -1.20
C MET A 124 7.56 -15.43 0.04
N ILE A 125 6.33 -14.91 0.19
CA ILE A 125 5.90 -14.19 1.38
C ILE A 125 5.94 -15.11 2.62
N GLU A 126 5.47 -16.35 2.50
CA GLU A 126 5.48 -17.35 3.58
C GLU A 126 6.92 -17.72 3.96
N GLU A 127 7.78 -18.00 2.97
CA GLU A 127 9.20 -18.33 3.17
C GLU A 127 10.00 -17.19 3.82
N ALA A 128 9.63 -15.93 3.52
CA ALA A 128 10.17 -14.76 4.19
C ALA A 128 9.69 -14.61 5.66
N GLY A 129 8.77 -15.46 6.11
CA GLY A 129 8.19 -15.44 7.46
C GLY A 129 6.95 -14.56 7.60
N GLY A 130 6.32 -14.17 6.48
CA GLY A 130 5.19 -13.24 6.43
C GLY A 130 5.64 -11.78 6.50
N ILE A 131 4.71 -10.85 6.28
CA ILE A 131 5.00 -9.42 6.21
C ILE A 131 4.93 -8.76 7.59
N ASP A 132 5.97 -8.01 7.97
CA ASP A 132 6.03 -7.29 9.26
C ASP A 132 5.19 -6.02 9.22
N LEU A 133 5.30 -5.23 8.14
CA LEU A 133 4.50 -4.03 7.91
C LEU A 133 4.03 -4.00 6.46
N PHE A 134 2.73 -4.01 6.23
CA PHE A 134 2.16 -3.82 4.91
C PHE A 134 1.64 -2.39 4.77
N ILE A 135 2.22 -1.63 3.84
CA ILE A 135 1.76 -0.29 3.50
C ILE A 135 0.84 -0.38 2.30
N GLY A 136 -0.30 0.30 2.34
CA GLY A 136 -1.25 0.35 1.25
C GLY A 136 -1.81 1.75 1.01
N GLY A 137 -2.45 1.92 -0.12
CA GLY A 137 -3.34 3.04 -0.41
C GLY A 137 -4.80 2.59 -0.36
N ILE A 138 -5.71 3.54 -0.58
CA ILE A 138 -7.13 3.28 -0.69
C ILE A 138 -7.67 3.86 -2.01
N GLY A 139 -8.44 3.07 -2.75
CA GLY A 139 -9.19 3.56 -3.91
C GLY A 139 -10.34 4.49 -3.53
N PRO A 140 -10.87 5.31 -4.46
CA PRO A 140 -12.06 6.12 -4.19
C PRO A 140 -13.31 5.30 -3.84
N ASP A 141 -13.37 4.07 -4.33
CA ASP A 141 -14.41 3.05 -4.08
C ASP A 141 -14.07 2.14 -2.89
N GLY A 142 -12.99 2.45 -2.16
CA GLY A 142 -12.55 1.73 -0.96
C GLY A 142 -11.81 0.43 -1.23
N HIS A 143 -11.27 0.22 -2.42
CA HIS A 143 -10.43 -0.94 -2.68
C HIS A 143 -9.04 -0.80 -2.03
N ILE A 144 -8.49 -1.93 -1.59
CA ILE A 144 -7.08 -2.13 -1.18
C ILE A 144 -6.38 -2.91 -2.29
N ALA A 145 -5.20 -2.45 -2.77
CA ALA A 145 -4.55 -2.96 -3.97
C ALA A 145 -5.56 -2.96 -5.13
N PHE A 146 -5.57 -3.96 -6.03
CA PHE A 146 -6.66 -4.09 -7.02
C PHE A 146 -7.79 -5.02 -6.53
N ASN A 147 -8.04 -5.08 -5.22
CA ASN A 147 -9.21 -5.79 -4.69
C ASN A 147 -10.46 -4.91 -4.81
N GLU A 148 -10.98 -4.82 -6.04
CA GLU A 148 -12.21 -4.11 -6.38
C GLU A 148 -13.37 -4.46 -5.42
N PRO A 149 -14.39 -3.59 -5.27
CA PRO A 149 -15.59 -3.90 -4.50
C PRO A 149 -16.13 -5.31 -4.79
N PHE A 150 -16.62 -5.96 -3.76
CA PHE A 150 -17.10 -7.35 -3.76
C PHE A 150 -16.02 -8.44 -3.91
N SER A 151 -14.74 -8.08 -3.86
CA SER A 151 -13.66 -9.06 -3.66
C SER A 151 -13.77 -9.71 -2.28
N SER A 152 -13.44 -11.01 -2.19
CA SER A 152 -13.43 -11.71 -0.89
C SER A 152 -12.43 -11.08 0.08
N LEU A 153 -12.83 -10.87 1.33
CA LEU A 153 -11.98 -10.33 2.39
C LEU A 153 -10.91 -11.33 2.86
N THR A 154 -10.99 -12.60 2.41
CA THR A 154 -10.01 -13.64 2.70
C THR A 154 -9.25 -14.10 1.46
N SER A 155 -9.27 -13.29 0.39
CA SER A 155 -8.58 -13.61 -0.86
C SER A 155 -7.07 -13.57 -0.72
N SER A 156 -6.38 -14.44 -1.50
CA SER A 156 -4.93 -14.43 -1.71
C SER A 156 -4.57 -13.75 -3.03
N THR A 157 -3.28 -13.68 -3.34
CA THR A 157 -2.75 -13.14 -4.60
C THR A 157 -3.36 -13.85 -5.81
N ARG A 158 -3.80 -13.07 -6.80
CA ARG A 158 -4.51 -13.59 -7.97
C ARG A 158 -4.55 -12.61 -9.14
N VAL A 159 -4.94 -13.11 -10.29
CA VAL A 159 -5.29 -12.28 -11.45
C VAL A 159 -6.64 -11.59 -11.19
N LYS A 160 -6.73 -10.30 -11.49
CA LYS A 160 -7.96 -9.49 -11.39
C LYS A 160 -8.22 -8.75 -12.68
N THR A 161 -9.50 -8.74 -13.10
CA THR A 161 -9.99 -7.82 -14.11
C THR A 161 -10.25 -6.46 -13.46
N LEU A 162 -9.71 -5.40 -14.04
CA LEU A 162 -9.94 -4.04 -13.60
C LEU A 162 -11.29 -3.53 -14.06
N THR A 163 -12.00 -2.84 -13.19
CA THR A 163 -13.28 -2.22 -13.54
C THR A 163 -13.07 -1.03 -14.47
N THR A 164 -14.14 -0.63 -15.18
CA THR A 164 -14.12 0.57 -16.01
C THR A 164 -13.76 1.81 -15.21
N ASP A 165 -14.27 1.93 -13.98
CA ASP A 165 -13.98 3.07 -13.09
C ASP A 165 -12.50 3.11 -12.70
N THR A 166 -11.90 1.96 -12.41
CA THR A 166 -10.45 1.86 -12.14
C THR A 166 -9.63 2.21 -13.36
N LYS A 167 -10.01 1.74 -14.57
CA LYS A 167 -9.35 2.14 -15.82
C LYS A 167 -9.45 3.65 -16.06
N ILE A 168 -10.62 4.26 -15.85
CA ILE A 168 -10.81 5.71 -15.95
C ILE A 168 -9.93 6.44 -14.94
N ALA A 169 -9.92 6.01 -13.66
CA ALA A 169 -9.12 6.64 -12.63
C ALA A 169 -7.60 6.58 -12.92
N ASN A 170 -7.14 5.47 -13.52
CA ASN A 170 -5.73 5.26 -13.85
C ASN A 170 -5.34 5.82 -15.23
N SER A 171 -6.30 6.18 -16.10
CA SER A 171 -6.01 6.73 -17.43
C SER A 171 -5.11 7.96 -17.41
N ARG A 172 -5.12 8.73 -16.33
CA ARG A 172 -4.22 9.88 -16.11
C ARG A 172 -2.73 9.54 -16.25
N PHE A 173 -2.37 8.28 -16.06
CA PHE A 173 -1.01 7.76 -16.26
C PHE A 173 -0.79 7.21 -17.67
N PHE A 174 -1.85 7.10 -18.49
CA PHE A 174 -1.87 6.52 -19.82
C PHE A 174 -2.46 7.53 -20.82
N ASP A 175 -1.87 8.73 -20.89
CA ASP A 175 -2.29 9.82 -21.80
C ASP A 175 -3.77 10.24 -21.68
N ASN A 176 -4.39 10.03 -20.52
CA ASN A 176 -5.83 10.17 -20.27
C ASN A 176 -6.71 9.27 -21.15
N ASP A 177 -6.19 8.14 -21.63
CA ASP A 177 -6.88 7.17 -22.46
C ASP A 177 -7.15 5.87 -21.65
N PRO A 178 -8.40 5.60 -21.22
CA PRO A 178 -8.75 4.37 -20.50
C PRO A 178 -8.50 3.09 -21.30
N GLU A 179 -8.47 3.14 -22.63
CA GLU A 179 -8.23 1.96 -23.48
C GLU A 179 -6.74 1.55 -23.46
N LYS A 180 -5.85 2.46 -23.11
CA LYS A 180 -4.43 2.15 -22.92
C LYS A 180 -4.12 1.52 -21.56
N VAL A 181 -5.03 1.64 -20.59
CA VAL A 181 -4.86 1.00 -19.28
C VAL A 181 -5.08 -0.50 -19.43
N PRO A 182 -4.13 -1.36 -18.96
CA PRO A 182 -4.32 -2.80 -19.02
C PRO A 182 -5.63 -3.24 -18.35
N SER A 183 -6.28 -4.24 -18.92
CA SER A 183 -7.55 -4.75 -18.39
C SER A 183 -7.37 -5.75 -17.24
N LEU A 184 -6.17 -6.29 -17.07
CA LEU A 184 -5.82 -7.29 -16.05
C LEU A 184 -4.66 -6.78 -15.20
N ALA A 185 -4.68 -7.18 -13.94
CA ALA A 185 -3.57 -6.99 -13.00
C ALA A 185 -3.36 -8.25 -12.16
N LEU A 186 -2.14 -8.46 -11.69
CA LEU A 186 -1.84 -9.34 -10.57
C LEU A 186 -1.92 -8.51 -9.31
N THR A 187 -2.57 -9.02 -8.27
CA THR A 187 -2.74 -8.28 -7.02
C THR A 187 -2.74 -9.21 -5.82
N VAL A 188 -2.06 -8.79 -4.75
CA VAL A 188 -2.23 -9.47 -3.45
C VAL A 188 -3.68 -9.41 -3.02
N GLY A 189 -4.13 -10.44 -2.34
CA GLY A 189 -5.49 -10.50 -1.82
C GLY A 189 -5.67 -9.63 -0.56
N VAL A 190 -6.93 -9.35 -0.22
CA VAL A 190 -7.25 -8.70 1.06
C VAL A 190 -6.75 -9.55 2.23
N GLY A 191 -6.91 -10.88 2.16
CA GLY A 191 -6.41 -11.81 3.17
C GLY A 191 -4.89 -11.76 3.31
N THR A 192 -4.15 -11.64 2.21
CA THR A 192 -2.67 -11.51 2.22
C THR A 192 -2.25 -10.22 2.95
N VAL A 193 -2.90 -9.08 2.64
CA VAL A 193 -2.63 -7.82 3.35
C VAL A 193 -2.96 -7.93 4.83
N MET A 194 -4.13 -8.50 5.16
CA MET A 194 -4.61 -8.64 6.54
C MET A 194 -3.83 -9.66 7.37
N ALA A 195 -3.04 -10.53 6.74
CA ALA A 195 -2.14 -11.47 7.42
C ALA A 195 -0.83 -10.82 7.90
N ALA A 196 -0.51 -9.60 7.46
CA ALA A 196 0.66 -8.87 7.94
C ALA A 196 0.58 -8.60 9.45
N ARG A 197 1.71 -8.44 10.11
CA ARG A 197 1.75 -8.12 11.55
C ARG A 197 1.22 -6.73 11.85
N GLU A 198 1.47 -5.78 10.95
CA GLU A 198 0.94 -4.42 10.99
C GLU A 198 0.52 -3.99 9.58
N VAL A 199 -0.57 -3.24 9.47
CA VAL A 199 -1.04 -2.69 8.19
C VAL A 199 -1.21 -1.18 8.33
N MET A 200 -0.58 -0.41 7.44
CA MET A 200 -0.69 1.05 7.39
C MET A 200 -1.26 1.48 6.05
N ILE A 201 -2.39 2.19 6.08
CA ILE A 201 -3.08 2.68 4.88
C ILE A 201 -2.94 4.19 4.77
N LEU A 202 -2.44 4.65 3.62
CA LEU A 202 -2.31 6.07 3.28
C LEU A 202 -3.57 6.55 2.57
N CYS A 203 -4.17 7.62 3.07
CA CYS A 203 -5.43 8.15 2.56
C CYS A 203 -5.36 9.68 2.48
N ASN A 204 -5.26 10.24 1.28
CA ASN A 204 -5.14 11.68 1.09
C ASN A 204 -6.10 12.23 0.03
N GLY A 205 -6.62 13.43 0.31
CA GLY A 205 -7.45 14.20 -0.60
C GLY A 205 -8.95 13.85 -0.52
N HIS A 206 -9.76 14.83 -0.88
CA HIS A 206 -11.23 14.78 -0.78
C HIS A 206 -11.87 13.60 -1.54
N ASN A 207 -11.29 13.18 -2.68
CA ASN A 207 -11.80 12.06 -3.45
C ASN A 207 -11.75 10.71 -2.72
N LYS A 208 -11.10 10.65 -1.56
CA LYS A 208 -11.03 9.46 -0.67
C LYS A 208 -11.95 9.58 0.55
N ALA A 209 -12.62 10.70 0.76
CA ALA A 209 -13.37 10.98 1.97
C ALA A 209 -14.47 9.93 2.24
N ARG A 210 -15.22 9.55 1.19
CA ARG A 210 -16.25 8.52 1.30
C ARG A 210 -15.68 7.13 1.62
N ALA A 211 -14.56 6.79 1.01
CA ALA A 211 -13.87 5.52 1.28
C ALA A 211 -13.31 5.48 2.69
N LEU A 212 -12.75 6.59 3.18
CA LEU A 212 -12.28 6.73 4.55
C LEU A 212 -13.43 6.60 5.56
N GLN A 213 -14.57 7.25 5.29
CA GLN A 213 -15.75 7.12 6.13
C GLN A 213 -16.23 5.67 6.20
N ALA A 214 -16.31 4.97 5.05
CA ALA A 214 -16.69 3.56 5.02
C ALA A 214 -15.69 2.66 5.75
N ALA A 215 -14.38 2.97 5.67
CA ALA A 215 -13.32 2.24 6.36
C ALA A 215 -13.41 2.34 7.89
N ILE A 216 -13.82 3.50 8.41
CA ILE A 216 -13.80 3.79 9.87
C ILE A 216 -15.17 3.58 10.51
N GLU A 217 -16.23 4.09 9.88
CA GLU A 217 -17.59 4.16 10.46
C GLU A 217 -18.55 3.14 9.87
N GLY A 218 -18.23 2.58 8.70
CA GLY A 218 -19.07 1.61 8.02
C GLY A 218 -18.98 0.21 8.63
N PRO A 219 -19.87 -0.71 8.25
CA PRO A 219 -19.74 -2.11 8.62
C PRO A 219 -18.57 -2.76 7.86
N VAL A 220 -18.02 -3.84 8.42
CA VAL A 220 -17.11 -4.71 7.67
C VAL A 220 -17.87 -5.38 6.54
N THR A 221 -17.50 -5.10 5.31
CA THR A 221 -18.18 -5.59 4.12
C THR A 221 -17.24 -5.64 2.93
N GLN A 222 -17.42 -6.65 2.08
CA GLN A 222 -16.69 -6.75 0.80
C GLN A 222 -17.07 -5.66 -0.21
N ALA A 223 -18.15 -4.92 0.00
CA ALA A 223 -18.49 -3.75 -0.82
C ALA A 223 -17.47 -2.61 -0.66
N TRP A 224 -16.76 -2.58 0.47
CA TRP A 224 -15.65 -1.70 0.79
C TRP A 224 -14.52 -2.55 1.35
N THR A 225 -13.64 -3.08 0.50
CA THR A 225 -12.62 -4.06 0.95
C THR A 225 -11.68 -3.50 2.00
N ILE A 226 -11.45 -2.19 2.01
CA ILE A 226 -10.72 -1.49 3.08
C ILE A 226 -11.35 -1.68 4.47
N SER A 227 -12.66 -1.92 4.56
CA SER A 227 -13.34 -2.12 5.84
C SER A 227 -12.84 -3.34 6.62
N ALA A 228 -12.16 -4.28 5.94
CA ALA A 228 -11.48 -5.40 6.59
C ALA A 228 -10.46 -4.94 7.64
N LEU A 229 -9.85 -3.76 7.46
CA LEU A 229 -8.88 -3.20 8.40
C LEU A 229 -9.43 -3.01 9.82
N GLN A 230 -10.75 -2.86 9.98
CA GLN A 230 -11.40 -2.80 11.29
C GLN A 230 -11.16 -4.07 12.13
N GLN A 231 -10.91 -5.21 11.50
CA GLN A 231 -10.62 -6.48 12.16
C GLN A 231 -9.13 -6.71 12.43
N HIS A 232 -8.26 -5.85 11.92
CA HIS A 232 -6.82 -5.99 12.12
C HIS A 232 -6.40 -5.44 13.49
N GLN A 233 -5.62 -6.24 14.26
CA GLN A 233 -5.17 -5.85 15.60
C GLN A 233 -4.29 -4.59 15.59
N HIS A 234 -3.44 -4.46 14.57
CA HIS A 234 -2.46 -3.39 14.40
C HIS A 234 -2.69 -2.62 13.10
N GLY A 235 -3.97 -2.29 12.81
CA GLY A 235 -4.32 -1.49 11.64
C GLY A 235 -4.17 0.01 11.93
N ILE A 236 -3.53 0.73 10.99
CA ILE A 236 -3.32 2.18 11.04
C ILE A 236 -3.85 2.79 9.75
N ILE A 237 -4.60 3.88 9.85
CA ILE A 237 -4.88 4.77 8.72
C ILE A 237 -4.17 6.09 8.99
N VAL A 238 -3.38 6.56 8.03
CA VAL A 238 -2.78 7.89 8.04
C VAL A 238 -3.47 8.71 6.96
N CYS A 239 -4.17 9.76 7.35
CA CYS A 239 -4.94 10.58 6.42
C CYS A 239 -4.66 12.08 6.62
N ASP A 240 -4.99 12.87 5.57
CA ASP A 240 -5.00 14.32 5.69
C ASP A 240 -6.39 14.85 6.10
N GLU A 241 -6.43 16.10 6.55
CA GLU A 241 -7.68 16.76 6.97
C GLU A 241 -8.76 16.71 5.89
N ILE A 242 -8.38 16.89 4.61
CA ILE A 242 -9.32 16.92 3.49
C ILE A 242 -9.96 15.55 3.25
N ALA A 243 -9.25 14.47 3.51
CA ALA A 243 -9.82 13.12 3.42
C ALA A 243 -10.87 12.85 4.52
N CYS A 244 -10.93 13.67 5.57
CA CYS A 244 -11.86 13.51 6.68
C CYS A 244 -13.25 14.15 6.46
N ASP A 245 -13.51 14.78 5.31
CA ASP A 245 -14.72 15.59 5.06
C ASP A 245 -16.05 14.83 5.24
N GLU A 246 -16.06 13.51 5.07
CA GLU A 246 -17.25 12.66 5.24
C GLU A 246 -17.34 11.99 6.63
N LEU A 247 -16.33 12.18 7.49
CA LEU A 247 -16.40 11.63 8.85
C LEU A 247 -17.37 12.43 9.70
N LYS A 248 -18.08 11.72 10.59
CA LYS A 248 -18.84 12.39 11.64
C LYS A 248 -17.91 13.21 12.54
N VAL A 249 -18.36 14.39 12.92
CA VAL A 249 -17.60 15.29 13.79
C VAL A 249 -17.13 14.60 15.09
N GLY A 250 -17.96 13.72 15.65
CA GLY A 250 -17.59 12.94 16.84
C GLY A 250 -16.42 11.99 16.59
N THR A 251 -16.42 11.30 15.46
CA THR A 251 -15.35 10.37 15.05
C THR A 251 -14.04 11.13 14.82
N TYR A 252 -14.11 12.21 14.06
CA TYR A 252 -12.95 13.08 13.82
C TYR A 252 -12.33 13.58 15.13
N ARG A 253 -13.13 14.16 16.03
CA ARG A 253 -12.67 14.68 17.33
C ARG A 253 -12.08 13.58 18.20
N TYR A 254 -12.68 12.38 18.20
CA TYR A 254 -12.19 11.25 18.95
C TYR A 254 -10.75 10.89 18.56
N PHE A 255 -10.47 10.72 17.25
CA PHE A 255 -9.14 10.37 16.80
C PHE A 255 -8.12 11.51 16.96
N LYS A 256 -8.52 12.77 16.77
CA LYS A 256 -7.66 13.92 17.06
C LYS A 256 -7.26 14.01 18.54
N ASP A 257 -8.13 13.60 19.45
CA ASP A 257 -7.84 13.63 20.89
C ASP A 257 -6.94 12.48 21.32
N ILE A 258 -7.26 11.24 20.93
CA ILE A 258 -6.48 10.07 21.38
C ILE A 258 -5.11 9.96 20.73
N GLU A 259 -4.90 10.54 19.55
CA GLU A 259 -3.62 10.51 18.82
C GLU A 259 -2.82 11.82 18.92
N LYS A 260 -3.27 12.80 19.72
CA LYS A 260 -2.65 14.13 19.83
C LYS A 260 -1.15 14.13 20.17
N ASP A 261 -0.70 13.11 20.91
CA ASP A 261 0.72 12.95 21.30
C ASP A 261 1.53 12.14 20.26
N ASN A 262 0.88 11.67 19.19
CA ASN A 262 1.46 10.86 18.12
C ASN A 262 1.47 11.56 16.75
N ILE A 263 1.13 12.85 16.70
CA ILE A 263 1.05 13.69 15.49
C ILE A 263 2.23 14.64 15.42
#